data_1ac6322f6838626a7d4ff56d4cf9c0c6
#
_entry.id   1ac6322f6838626a7d4ff56d4cf9c0c6
#
_cell.length_a   1.000
_cell.length_b   1.000
_cell.length_c   1.000
_cell.angle_alpha   90.00
_cell.angle_beta   90.00
_cell.angle_gamma   90.00
#
_symmetry.space_group_name_H-M   'P 1'
#
loop_
_entity.id
_entity.type
_entity.pdbx_description
1 polymer ?
#
loop_
_entity_poly.entity_id
_entity_poly.type
_entity_poly.pdbx_seq_one_letter_code
_entity_poly.pdbx_strand_id
1 'polypeptide(L)'
;MEYNMICGKRQLEFMKQFDYIREAGTDGEEKAALEIQRELKSFGVDSRLEEFEIDTWRILKAEFTVTEPFEKTYTVAGYGRCGSTPADGIEAPFLYAENGDDINLSQAKGKIVLVNTPVNKDMYKKLVHAGAAAFLSITGTPIDEGPDRLLYTRGVPKMEETPIQGLVIHHRDAMELVEAGACRARLTLLQEPEKAVSHNVIARIQGTEVPDEIQIGRAHV
;
A
#
# COMPACT_ATOMS: atom_id res chain seq x y z
N MET A 1 -0.27 -5.89 -43.55
CA MET A 1 -0.20 -5.24 -42.21
C MET A 1 1.08 -5.73 -41.56
N GLU A 2 2.09 -4.89 -41.45
CA GLU A 2 3.25 -5.23 -40.65
C GLU A 2 2.77 -5.28 -39.19
N TYR A 3 2.82 -6.46 -38.60
CA TYR A 3 2.69 -6.58 -37.14
C TYR A 3 3.84 -5.78 -36.52
N ASN A 4 3.55 -4.61 -35.99
CA ASN A 4 4.50 -3.87 -35.15
C ASN A 4 4.92 -4.81 -34.02
N MET A 5 6.14 -5.37 -34.17
CA MET A 5 6.68 -6.25 -33.11
C MET A 5 6.59 -5.56 -31.77
N ILE A 6 6.20 -6.32 -30.77
CA ILE A 6 6.18 -5.87 -29.37
C ILE A 6 7.51 -5.18 -29.06
N CYS A 7 7.46 -3.88 -28.81
CA CYS A 7 8.65 -3.08 -28.55
C CYS A 7 8.82 -2.84 -27.06
N GLY A 8 9.69 -3.61 -26.40
CA GLY A 8 9.95 -3.48 -24.97
C GLY A 8 10.40 -2.07 -24.55
N LYS A 9 11.11 -1.35 -25.41
CA LYS A 9 11.49 0.04 -25.15
C LYS A 9 10.25 0.95 -25.02
N ARG A 10 9.28 0.82 -25.94
CA ARG A 10 8.04 1.61 -25.89
C ARG A 10 7.22 1.27 -24.63
N GLN A 11 7.14 -0.01 -24.27
CA GLN A 11 6.47 -0.44 -23.05
C GLN A 11 7.11 0.18 -21.80
N LEU A 12 8.44 0.14 -21.73
CA LEU A 12 9.18 0.75 -20.61
C LEU A 12 8.95 2.27 -20.54
N GLU A 13 9.01 2.98 -21.66
CA GLU A 13 8.76 4.43 -21.69
C GLU A 13 7.31 4.76 -21.28
N PHE A 14 6.34 3.93 -21.66
CA PHE A 14 4.96 4.08 -21.21
C PHE A 14 4.84 3.85 -19.70
N MET A 15 5.46 2.79 -19.16
CA MET A 15 5.44 2.51 -17.70
C MET A 15 6.06 3.62 -16.86
N LYS A 16 7.11 4.29 -17.34
CA LYS A 16 7.75 5.42 -16.65
C LYS A 16 6.81 6.62 -16.44
N GLN A 17 5.74 6.73 -17.22
CA GLN A 17 4.77 7.81 -17.06
C GLN A 17 3.93 7.66 -15.77
N PHE A 18 3.94 6.47 -15.16
CA PHE A 18 3.18 6.16 -13.95
C PHE A 18 4.03 6.19 -12.68
N ASP A 19 5.19 6.85 -12.70
CA ASP A 19 6.07 7.00 -11.54
C ASP A 19 5.55 8.09 -10.57
N TYR A 20 4.35 7.83 -10.00
CA TYR A 20 3.69 8.64 -8.99
C TYR A 20 2.66 7.79 -8.21
N ILE A 21 2.26 8.31 -7.04
CA ILE A 21 1.22 7.67 -6.21
C ILE A 21 -0.11 7.74 -6.96
N ARG A 22 -0.77 6.57 -7.12
CA ARG A 22 -2.05 6.40 -7.81
C ARG A 22 -2.97 5.44 -7.05
N GLU A 23 -3.22 5.77 -5.81
CA GLU A 23 -4.16 5.02 -4.99
C GLU A 23 -5.58 5.15 -5.57
N ALA A 24 -6.37 4.07 -5.49
CA ALA A 24 -7.74 4.06 -5.99
C ALA A 24 -8.57 5.18 -5.37
N GLY A 25 -9.30 5.92 -6.21
CA GLY A 25 -10.13 7.05 -5.80
C GLY A 25 -9.37 8.36 -5.56
N THR A 26 -8.15 8.49 -6.06
CA THR A 26 -7.37 9.74 -6.02
C THR A 26 -7.18 10.32 -7.42
N ASP A 27 -6.85 11.62 -7.50
CA ASP A 27 -6.50 12.30 -8.76
C ASP A 27 -5.37 11.57 -9.51
N GLY A 28 -4.47 10.92 -8.78
CA GLY A 28 -3.40 10.11 -9.37
C GLY A 28 -3.93 8.88 -10.11
N GLU A 29 -4.93 8.20 -9.56
CA GLU A 29 -5.59 7.07 -10.22
C GLU A 29 -6.36 7.52 -11.46
N GLU A 30 -7.17 8.58 -11.37
CA GLU A 30 -7.89 9.15 -12.52
C GLU A 30 -6.94 9.57 -13.63
N LYS A 31 -5.83 10.25 -13.28
CA LYS A 31 -4.78 10.60 -14.24
C LYS A 31 -4.23 9.35 -14.94
N ALA A 32 -3.96 8.27 -14.19
CA ALA A 32 -3.46 7.02 -14.77
C ALA A 32 -4.49 6.41 -15.74
N ALA A 33 -5.77 6.39 -15.38
CA ALA A 33 -6.85 5.91 -16.23
C ALA A 33 -6.94 6.71 -17.56
N LEU A 34 -6.84 8.02 -17.48
CA LEU A 34 -6.83 8.91 -18.66
C LEU A 34 -5.59 8.70 -19.54
N GLU A 35 -4.42 8.48 -18.97
CA GLU A 35 -3.19 8.18 -19.74
C GLU A 35 -3.33 6.84 -20.49
N ILE A 36 -3.85 5.80 -19.83
CA ILE A 36 -4.13 4.50 -20.48
C ILE A 36 -5.13 4.67 -21.62
N GLN A 37 -6.21 5.42 -21.42
CA GLN A 37 -7.20 5.70 -22.46
C GLN A 37 -6.58 6.43 -23.67
N ARG A 38 -5.70 7.40 -23.42
CA ARG A 38 -4.99 8.16 -24.45
C ARG A 38 -4.07 7.24 -25.27
N GLU A 39 -3.34 6.34 -24.59
CA GLU A 39 -2.46 5.38 -25.27
C GLU A 39 -3.26 4.41 -26.15
N LEU A 40 -4.38 3.86 -25.66
CA LEU A 40 -5.28 3.01 -26.45
C LEU A 40 -5.79 3.74 -27.69
N LYS A 41 -6.19 4.99 -27.56
CA LYS A 41 -6.63 5.83 -28.68
C LYS A 41 -5.51 6.04 -29.72
N SER A 42 -4.25 6.13 -29.29
CA SER A 42 -3.09 6.24 -30.21
C SER A 42 -2.92 5.02 -31.12
N PHE A 43 -3.45 3.87 -30.69
CA PHE A 43 -3.49 2.62 -31.49
C PHE A 43 -4.79 2.47 -32.31
N GLY A 44 -5.68 3.45 -32.25
CA GLY A 44 -6.99 3.36 -32.91
C GLY A 44 -7.97 2.45 -32.17
N VAL A 45 -7.74 2.19 -30.89
CA VAL A 45 -8.62 1.39 -30.05
C VAL A 45 -9.52 2.33 -29.23
N ASP A 46 -10.83 2.22 -29.45
CA ASP A 46 -11.81 2.95 -28.66
C ASP A 46 -11.88 2.36 -27.25
N SER A 47 -11.93 3.26 -26.28
CA SER A 47 -12.05 2.89 -24.87
C SER A 47 -12.95 3.87 -24.12
N ARG A 48 -13.53 3.40 -23.01
CA ARG A 48 -14.31 4.22 -22.10
C ARG A 48 -13.83 4.06 -20.67
N LEU A 49 -14.01 5.09 -19.87
CA LEU A 49 -13.94 5.02 -18.42
C LEU A 49 -15.30 4.57 -17.88
N GLU A 50 -15.26 3.70 -16.91
CA GLU A 50 -16.41 3.24 -16.15
C GLU A 50 -16.15 3.53 -14.69
N GLU A 51 -16.89 4.52 -14.17
CA GLU A 51 -16.80 4.97 -12.78
C GLU A 51 -17.53 4.01 -11.85
N PHE A 52 -16.96 3.82 -10.65
CA PHE A 52 -17.62 3.09 -9.58
C PHE A 52 -17.20 3.64 -8.21
N GLU A 53 -18.15 3.60 -7.27
CA GLU A 53 -17.88 4.03 -5.89
C GLU A 53 -17.05 2.99 -5.13
N ILE A 54 -16.12 3.48 -4.32
CA ILE A 54 -15.32 2.69 -3.39
C ILE A 54 -15.39 3.24 -1.99
N ASP A 55 -15.33 2.35 -1.00
CA ASP A 55 -15.05 2.72 0.38
C ASP A 55 -13.53 2.84 0.54
N THR A 56 -13.05 4.01 0.89
CA THR A 56 -11.65 4.30 1.13
C THR A 56 -11.46 4.96 2.50
N TRP A 57 -10.32 5.56 2.74
CA TRP A 57 -9.97 6.24 4.00
C TRP A 57 -9.08 7.44 3.69
N ARG A 58 -9.15 8.42 4.56
CA ARG A 58 -8.25 9.57 4.55
C ARG A 58 -7.40 9.56 5.80
N ILE A 59 -6.08 9.52 5.63
CA ILE A 59 -5.13 9.62 6.74
C ILE A 59 -4.99 11.10 7.13
N LEU A 60 -5.31 11.41 8.38
CA LEU A 60 -5.20 12.75 8.95
C LEU A 60 -3.85 12.96 9.63
N LYS A 61 -3.33 11.89 10.27
CA LYS A 61 -2.03 11.89 10.94
C LYS A 61 -1.44 10.49 10.92
N ALA A 62 -0.15 10.39 10.60
CA ALA A 62 0.65 9.18 10.73
C ALA A 62 2.01 9.57 11.31
N GLU A 63 2.36 9.08 12.49
CA GLU A 63 3.60 9.44 13.19
C GLU A 63 4.13 8.23 13.96
N PHE A 64 5.45 8.05 13.91
CA PHE A 64 6.14 7.02 14.67
C PHE A 64 7.42 7.58 15.26
N THR A 65 7.54 7.47 16.59
CA THR A 65 8.69 7.96 17.36
C THR A 65 9.22 6.84 18.24
N VAL A 66 10.48 6.47 18.10
CA VAL A 66 11.20 5.68 19.09
C VAL A 66 11.43 6.58 20.31
N THR A 67 11.13 6.08 21.51
CA THR A 67 11.25 6.83 22.77
C THR A 67 12.35 6.28 23.67
N GLU A 68 12.78 5.03 23.46
CA GLU A 68 13.88 4.39 24.18
C GLU A 68 14.65 3.42 23.25
N PRO A 69 16.00 3.33 23.34
CA PRO A 69 16.92 4.04 24.23
C PRO A 69 17.33 5.43 23.73
N PHE A 70 16.75 5.90 22.64
CA PHE A 70 16.99 7.22 22.03
C PHE A 70 15.63 7.79 21.60
N GLU A 71 15.58 9.10 21.37
CA GLU A 71 14.37 9.74 20.82
C GLU A 71 14.59 10.09 19.35
N LYS A 72 13.78 9.51 18.45
CA LYS A 72 13.80 9.81 17.03
C LYS A 72 12.46 9.54 16.38
N THR A 73 11.99 10.49 15.59
CA THR A 73 10.80 10.33 14.72
C THR A 73 11.23 9.90 13.33
N TYR A 74 10.52 8.90 12.79
CA TYR A 74 10.76 8.32 11.47
C TYR A 74 9.66 8.70 10.50
N THR A 75 9.99 8.78 9.21
CA THR A 75 9.01 8.97 8.15
C THR A 75 8.19 7.69 7.99
N VAL A 76 6.87 7.81 8.05
CA VAL A 76 5.93 6.70 7.96
C VAL A 76 4.72 7.08 7.13
N ALA A 77 4.00 6.08 6.60
CA ALA A 77 2.67 6.24 6.02
C ALA A 77 1.65 5.45 6.82
N GLY A 78 0.37 5.86 6.75
CA GLY A 78 -0.70 5.20 7.48
C GLY A 78 -1.08 3.84 6.88
N TYR A 79 -1.58 2.94 7.72
CA TYR A 79 -2.28 1.74 7.30
C TYR A 79 -3.79 2.01 7.40
N GLY A 80 -4.45 2.12 6.26
CA GLY A 80 -5.89 2.45 6.19
C GLY A 80 -6.78 1.31 6.67
N ARG A 81 -8.03 1.61 6.99
CA ARG A 81 -9.08 0.68 7.43
C ARG A 81 -8.80 -0.05 8.74
N CYS A 82 -7.82 0.37 9.51
CA CYS A 82 -7.53 -0.24 10.82
C CYS A 82 -7.93 0.65 12.01
N GLY A 83 -8.76 1.67 11.76
CA GLY A 83 -9.21 2.61 12.79
C GLY A 83 -8.13 3.60 13.20
N SER A 84 -8.46 4.44 14.17
CA SER A 84 -7.57 5.47 14.72
C SER A 84 -7.07 5.10 16.11
N THR A 85 -5.85 5.50 16.43
CA THR A 85 -5.34 5.49 17.80
C THR A 85 -6.03 6.58 18.63
N PRO A 86 -5.88 6.61 19.96
CA PRO A 86 -6.06 7.85 20.73
C PRO A 86 -5.24 9.01 20.13
N ALA A 87 -5.65 10.25 20.39
CA ALA A 87 -4.99 11.44 19.84
C ALA A 87 -3.50 11.52 20.21
N ASP A 88 -3.15 11.05 21.40
CA ASP A 88 -1.77 11.01 21.93
C ASP A 88 -0.96 9.82 21.38
N GLY A 89 -1.59 8.94 20.62
CA GLY A 89 -1.00 7.70 20.11
C GLY A 89 -1.02 6.55 21.12
N ILE A 90 -0.37 5.47 20.74
CA ILE A 90 -0.11 4.29 21.58
C ILE A 90 1.38 4.25 21.86
N GLU A 91 1.76 4.29 23.13
CA GLU A 91 3.15 4.08 23.56
C GLU A 91 3.28 2.71 24.20
N ALA A 92 4.21 1.90 23.68
CA ALA A 92 4.42 0.53 24.14
C ALA A 92 5.85 0.05 23.89
N PRO A 93 6.28 -1.06 24.53
CA PRO A 93 7.51 -1.73 24.16
C PRO A 93 7.50 -2.09 22.68
N PHE A 94 8.66 -2.05 22.04
CA PHE A 94 8.84 -2.33 20.63
C PHE A 94 9.40 -3.75 20.43
N LEU A 95 8.95 -4.44 19.36
CA LEU A 95 9.41 -5.77 18.98
C LEU A 95 9.62 -5.86 17.47
N TYR A 96 10.81 -6.24 17.03
CA TYR A 96 10.99 -6.70 15.65
C TYR A 96 10.72 -8.21 15.59
N ALA A 97 9.67 -8.59 14.85
CA ALA A 97 9.18 -9.96 14.72
C ALA A 97 9.47 -10.57 13.34
N GLU A 98 10.52 -10.10 12.66
CA GLU A 98 10.98 -10.60 11.36
C GLU A 98 9.83 -10.79 10.34
N ASN A 99 9.60 -12.03 9.89
CA ASN A 99 8.52 -12.38 8.96
C ASN A 99 7.17 -12.60 9.64
N GLY A 100 7.08 -12.44 10.97
CA GLY A 100 5.83 -12.62 11.73
C GLY A 100 5.35 -14.06 11.81
N ASP A 101 6.25 -15.03 11.90
CA ASP A 101 5.87 -16.39 12.25
C ASP A 101 5.45 -16.50 13.73
N ASP A 102 4.88 -17.64 14.09
CA ASP A 102 4.28 -17.85 15.42
C ASP A 102 5.34 -17.80 16.55
N ILE A 103 6.59 -18.16 16.26
CA ILE A 103 7.69 -18.09 17.23
C ILE A 103 8.05 -16.61 17.47
N ASN A 104 8.25 -15.87 16.40
CA ASN A 104 8.60 -14.45 16.48
C ASN A 104 7.48 -13.60 17.10
N LEU A 105 6.22 -13.98 16.89
CA LEU A 105 5.05 -13.32 17.47
C LEU A 105 4.74 -13.77 18.93
N SER A 106 5.41 -14.79 19.46
CA SER A 106 5.15 -15.29 20.82
C SER A 106 5.34 -14.22 21.92
N GLN A 107 6.11 -13.18 21.65
CA GLN A 107 6.35 -12.06 22.58
C GLN A 107 5.64 -10.76 22.18
N ALA A 108 4.69 -10.81 21.25
CA ALA A 108 4.05 -9.62 20.68
C ALA A 108 3.03 -8.95 21.61
N LYS A 109 2.55 -9.66 22.64
CA LYS A 109 1.48 -9.18 23.52
C LYS A 109 1.80 -7.82 24.14
N GLY A 110 0.92 -6.84 23.86
CA GLY A 110 1.04 -5.46 24.37
C GLY A 110 2.17 -4.65 23.77
N LYS A 111 2.77 -5.08 22.67
CA LYS A 111 3.91 -4.39 22.02
C LYS A 111 3.51 -3.79 20.68
N ILE A 112 4.25 -2.79 20.24
CA ILE A 112 4.28 -2.33 18.86
C ILE A 112 5.20 -3.27 18.08
N VAL A 113 4.65 -3.95 17.08
CA VAL A 113 5.33 -5.05 16.38
C VAL A 113 5.73 -4.62 14.97
N LEU A 114 7.02 -4.66 14.66
CA LEU A 114 7.53 -4.49 13.30
C LEU A 114 7.63 -5.83 12.60
N VAL A 115 7.04 -5.95 11.40
CA VAL A 115 7.14 -7.14 10.55
C VAL A 115 7.73 -6.79 9.18
N ASN A 116 8.61 -7.66 8.67
CA ASN A 116 9.22 -7.53 7.35
C ASN A 116 8.36 -8.21 6.27
N THR A 117 7.07 -7.89 6.25
CA THR A 117 6.12 -8.42 5.28
C THR A 117 4.91 -7.50 5.18
N PRO A 118 4.20 -7.45 4.04
CA PRO A 118 2.92 -6.79 3.95
C PRO A 118 1.90 -7.41 4.90
N VAL A 119 1.20 -6.56 5.65
CA VAL A 119 0.16 -7.02 6.58
C VAL A 119 -1.13 -7.25 5.78
N ASN A 120 -1.24 -8.45 5.20
CA ASN A 120 -2.47 -8.96 4.58
C ASN A 120 -3.45 -9.45 5.67
N LYS A 121 -4.59 -10.01 5.26
CA LYS A 121 -5.65 -10.49 6.18
C LYS A 121 -5.13 -11.52 7.19
N ASP A 122 -4.28 -12.45 6.76
CA ASP A 122 -3.80 -13.52 7.62
C ASP A 122 -2.76 -13.00 8.61
N MET A 123 -1.83 -12.18 8.15
CA MET A 123 -0.85 -11.53 9.03
C MET A 123 -1.54 -10.61 10.05
N TYR A 124 -2.55 -9.84 9.62
CA TYR A 124 -3.31 -9.00 10.54
C TYR A 124 -3.98 -9.82 11.66
N LYS A 125 -4.62 -10.95 11.29
CA LYS A 125 -5.22 -11.87 12.27
C LYS A 125 -4.18 -12.48 13.23
N LYS A 126 -2.99 -12.83 12.73
CA LYS A 126 -1.89 -13.31 13.57
C LYS A 126 -1.44 -12.26 14.58
N LEU A 127 -1.25 -11.02 14.16
CA LEU A 127 -0.88 -9.90 15.04
C LEU A 127 -1.95 -9.65 16.12
N VAL A 128 -3.22 -9.66 15.74
CA VAL A 128 -4.35 -9.54 16.68
C VAL A 128 -4.37 -10.70 17.67
N HIS A 129 -4.24 -11.95 17.18
CA HIS A 129 -4.22 -13.14 18.04
C HIS A 129 -3.04 -13.16 19.01
N ALA A 130 -1.88 -12.67 18.56
CA ALA A 130 -0.69 -12.52 19.41
C ALA A 130 -0.82 -11.38 20.43
N GLY A 131 -1.90 -10.57 20.35
CA GLY A 131 -2.17 -9.48 21.28
C GLY A 131 -1.27 -8.26 21.08
N ALA A 132 -0.77 -8.02 19.87
CA ALA A 132 -0.04 -6.81 19.54
C ALA A 132 -0.86 -5.54 19.88
N ALA A 133 -0.21 -4.50 20.39
CA ALA A 133 -0.84 -3.20 20.65
C ALA A 133 -1.02 -2.39 19.36
N ALA A 134 -0.05 -2.46 18.46
CA ALA A 134 -0.04 -1.84 17.14
C ALA A 134 1.01 -2.54 16.26
N PHE A 135 1.08 -2.18 14.97
CA PHE A 135 2.08 -2.77 14.08
C PHE A 135 2.74 -1.76 13.13
N LEU A 136 3.95 -2.11 12.67
CA LEU A 136 4.61 -1.52 11.51
C LEU A 136 4.86 -2.61 10.46
N SER A 137 4.68 -2.24 9.19
CA SER A 137 5.01 -3.08 8.04
C SER A 137 6.16 -2.44 7.27
N ILE A 138 7.22 -3.21 6.99
CA ILE A 138 8.33 -2.73 6.18
C ILE A 138 7.92 -2.71 4.71
N THR A 139 8.34 -1.66 3.99
CA THR A 139 8.20 -1.51 2.53
C THR A 139 9.52 -1.06 1.91
N GLY A 140 9.61 -1.19 0.58
CA GLY A 140 10.81 -0.83 -0.16
C GLY A 140 11.94 -1.85 -0.01
N THR A 141 13.11 -1.46 -0.51
CA THR A 141 14.31 -2.30 -0.52
C THR A 141 15.52 -1.54 0.05
N PRO A 142 16.61 -2.24 0.42
CA PRO A 142 17.82 -1.59 0.95
C PRO A 142 18.50 -0.64 -0.03
N ILE A 143 18.25 -0.82 -1.33
CA ILE A 143 18.90 -0.06 -2.40
C ILE A 143 18.08 1.13 -2.90
N ASP A 144 16.86 1.32 -2.39
CA ASP A 144 16.00 2.42 -2.82
C ASP A 144 16.61 3.77 -2.44
N GLU A 145 16.58 4.73 -3.38
CA GLU A 145 17.11 6.08 -3.22
C GLU A 145 16.15 7.12 -3.78
N GLY A 146 16.22 8.34 -3.22
CA GLY A 146 15.42 9.47 -3.72
C GLY A 146 13.91 9.15 -3.82
N PRO A 147 13.31 9.28 -5.00
CA PRO A 147 11.87 9.03 -5.21
C PRO A 147 11.43 7.58 -4.89
N ASP A 148 12.32 6.59 -5.04
CA ASP A 148 12.01 5.19 -4.77
C ASP A 148 11.77 4.92 -3.28
N ARG A 149 12.12 5.87 -2.41
CA ARG A 149 11.83 5.83 -0.97
C ARG A 149 10.44 6.36 -0.60
N LEU A 150 9.61 6.68 -1.57
CA LEU A 150 8.25 7.14 -1.31
C LEU A 150 7.45 6.06 -0.56
N LEU A 151 6.83 6.51 0.53
CA LEU A 151 5.87 5.70 1.27
C LEU A 151 4.47 5.98 0.74
N TYR A 152 3.72 4.92 0.53
CA TYR A 152 2.31 5.00 0.16
C TYR A 152 1.45 4.30 1.21
N THR A 153 0.25 4.82 1.38
CA THR A 153 -0.74 4.26 2.29
C THR A 153 -1.12 2.85 1.85
N ARG A 154 -1.12 1.92 2.80
CA ARG A 154 -1.68 0.59 2.61
C ARG A 154 -2.96 0.47 3.43
N GLY A 155 -3.82 -0.48 3.09
CA GLY A 155 -5.04 -0.76 3.84
C GLY A 155 -5.11 -2.22 4.27
N VAL A 156 -5.61 -2.46 5.48
CA VAL A 156 -6.01 -3.81 5.85
C VAL A 156 -7.23 -4.23 5.00
N PRO A 157 -7.34 -5.49 4.62
CA PRO A 157 -8.52 -5.99 3.95
C PRO A 157 -9.79 -5.72 4.77
N LYS A 158 -10.93 -5.54 4.08
CA LYS A 158 -12.21 -5.32 4.77
C LYS A 158 -12.51 -6.48 5.72
N MET A 159 -12.66 -6.17 7.01
CA MET A 159 -12.95 -7.11 8.08
C MET A 159 -13.98 -6.48 9.01
N GLU A 160 -14.67 -7.31 9.82
CA GLU A 160 -15.68 -6.84 10.77
C GLU A 160 -15.05 -6.04 11.91
N GLU A 161 -13.87 -6.47 12.37
CA GLU A 161 -13.13 -5.83 13.44
C GLU A 161 -11.68 -5.57 13.05
N THR A 162 -11.19 -4.39 13.42
CA THR A 162 -9.80 -3.97 13.21
C THR A 162 -9.22 -3.34 14.49
N PRO A 163 -8.97 -4.17 15.54
CA PRO A 163 -8.67 -3.67 16.87
C PRO A 163 -7.27 -3.05 17.02
N ILE A 164 -6.35 -3.26 16.07
CA ILE A 164 -5.00 -2.72 16.14
C ILE A 164 -4.68 -1.84 14.93
N GLN A 165 -4.00 -0.73 15.19
CA GLN A 165 -3.60 0.26 14.20
C GLN A 165 -2.19 -0.04 13.67
N GLY A 166 -1.89 0.42 12.46
CA GLY A 166 -0.61 0.17 11.85
C GLY A 166 -0.08 1.28 10.95
N LEU A 167 1.23 1.26 10.75
CA LEU A 167 1.94 2.17 9.87
C LEU A 167 2.84 1.39 8.92
N VAL A 168 3.26 2.07 7.86
CA VAL A 168 4.27 1.59 6.90
C VAL A 168 5.55 2.39 7.13
N ILE A 169 6.68 1.69 7.20
CA ILE A 169 8.01 2.28 7.34
C ILE A 169 8.92 1.79 6.22
N HIS A 170 9.82 2.64 5.72
CA HIS A 170 10.78 2.25 4.70
C HIS A 170 11.84 1.30 5.28
N HIS A 171 12.32 0.37 4.45
CA HIS A 171 13.30 -0.66 4.83
C HIS A 171 14.55 -0.07 5.52
N ARG A 172 15.14 0.99 4.98
CA ARG A 172 16.34 1.62 5.57
C ARG A 172 16.08 2.18 6.96
N ASP A 173 14.94 2.83 7.16
CA ASP A 173 14.57 3.39 8.46
C ASP A 173 14.25 2.27 9.47
N ALA A 174 13.62 1.17 8.99
CA ALA A 174 13.38 -0.02 9.80
C ALA A 174 14.70 -0.71 10.21
N MET A 175 15.68 -0.83 9.30
CA MET A 175 17.01 -1.35 9.65
C MET A 175 17.68 -0.48 10.71
N GLU A 176 17.72 0.83 10.51
CA GLU A 176 18.35 1.76 11.45
C GLU A 176 17.77 1.62 12.86
N LEU A 177 16.43 1.61 13.00
CA LEU A 177 15.82 1.53 14.32
C LEU A 177 16.07 0.17 15.00
N VAL A 178 16.16 -0.92 14.24
CA VAL A 178 16.49 -2.26 14.78
C VAL A 178 17.94 -2.34 15.19
N GLU A 179 18.87 -1.86 14.35
CA GLU A 179 20.33 -1.83 14.65
C GLU A 179 20.65 -0.93 15.85
N ALA A 180 19.93 0.19 15.98
CA ALA A 180 20.08 1.09 17.12
C ALA A 180 19.44 0.55 18.42
N GLY A 181 18.81 -0.62 18.38
CA GLY A 181 18.24 -1.28 19.56
C GLY A 181 16.98 -0.62 20.11
N ALA A 182 16.12 -0.09 19.23
CA ALA A 182 14.82 0.45 19.64
C ALA A 182 14.06 -0.56 20.50
N CYS A 183 13.62 -0.14 21.70
CA CYS A 183 12.94 -1.03 22.63
C CYS A 183 11.59 -0.49 23.13
N ARG A 184 11.31 0.80 22.89
CA ARG A 184 10.03 1.45 23.20
C ARG A 184 9.73 2.50 22.13
N ALA A 185 8.46 2.62 21.76
CA ALA A 185 8.05 3.57 20.74
C ALA A 185 6.63 4.08 20.96
N ARG A 186 6.31 5.20 20.32
CA ARG A 186 4.96 5.75 20.20
C ARG A 186 4.52 5.73 18.76
N LEU A 187 3.31 5.25 18.52
CA LEU A 187 2.65 5.18 17.22
C LEU A 187 1.34 5.98 17.26
N THR A 188 1.17 6.91 16.34
CA THR A 188 -0.06 7.68 16.18
C THR A 188 -0.59 7.49 14.77
N LEU A 189 -1.85 7.10 14.65
CA LEU A 189 -2.58 7.03 13.39
C LEU A 189 -3.97 7.60 13.60
N LEU A 190 -4.27 8.70 12.92
CA LEU A 190 -5.61 9.27 12.85
C LEU A 190 -6.09 9.17 11.42
N GLN A 191 -7.28 8.60 11.23
CA GLN A 191 -7.89 8.41 9.92
C GLN A 191 -9.40 8.46 10.02
N GLU A 192 -10.04 8.74 8.91
CA GLU A 192 -11.50 8.68 8.79
C GLU A 192 -11.91 7.89 7.55
N PRO A 193 -13.06 7.20 7.58
CA PRO A 193 -13.62 6.57 6.40
C PRO A 193 -14.03 7.64 5.38
N GLU A 194 -13.80 7.36 4.11
CA GLU A 194 -14.12 8.24 3.00
C GLU A 194 -14.75 7.44 1.86
N LYS A 195 -15.58 8.09 1.07
CA LYS A 195 -16.07 7.55 -0.20
C LYS A 195 -15.37 8.25 -1.35
N ALA A 196 -14.96 7.49 -2.34
CA ALA A 196 -14.32 8.02 -3.53
C ALA A 196 -14.86 7.31 -4.78
N VAL A 197 -14.55 7.87 -5.94
CA VAL A 197 -14.84 7.28 -7.24
C VAL A 197 -13.55 6.75 -7.81
N SER A 198 -13.56 5.53 -8.30
CA SER A 198 -12.45 4.91 -9.02
C SER A 198 -12.90 4.51 -10.42
N HIS A 199 -11.97 4.17 -11.31
CA HIS A 199 -12.22 4.02 -12.73
C HIS A 199 -11.74 2.67 -13.26
N ASN A 200 -12.58 2.02 -14.07
CA ASN A 200 -12.12 0.96 -14.97
C ASN A 200 -11.90 1.56 -16.37
N VAL A 201 -10.78 1.23 -16.98
CA VAL A 201 -10.57 1.51 -18.42
C VAL A 201 -11.00 0.30 -19.21
N ILE A 202 -12.06 0.44 -20.00
CA ILE A 202 -12.63 -0.65 -20.79
C ILE A 202 -12.38 -0.38 -22.27
N ALA A 203 -11.74 -1.32 -22.94
CA ALA A 203 -11.50 -1.29 -24.37
C ALA A 203 -11.98 -2.60 -25.02
N ARG A 204 -12.44 -2.52 -26.27
CA ARG A 204 -12.86 -3.69 -27.05
C ARG A 204 -12.26 -3.66 -28.44
N ILE A 205 -11.69 -4.79 -28.85
CA ILE A 205 -11.28 -5.04 -30.23
C ILE A 205 -12.17 -6.14 -30.79
N GLN A 206 -12.84 -5.86 -31.89
CA GLN A 206 -13.72 -6.84 -32.55
C GLN A 206 -12.86 -7.92 -33.22
N GLY A 207 -13.15 -9.18 -32.91
CA GLY A 207 -12.56 -10.32 -33.58
C GLY A 207 -13.04 -10.43 -35.04
N THR A 208 -12.20 -11.01 -35.90
CA THR A 208 -12.52 -11.16 -37.34
C THR A 208 -13.01 -12.56 -37.70
N GLU A 209 -12.58 -13.59 -36.98
CA GLU A 209 -12.94 -14.98 -37.26
C GLU A 209 -14.20 -15.44 -36.51
N VAL A 210 -14.28 -15.10 -35.23
CA VAL A 210 -15.40 -15.47 -34.34
C VAL A 210 -15.87 -14.23 -33.57
N PRO A 211 -16.53 -13.26 -34.22
CA PRO A 211 -16.81 -11.94 -33.65
C PRO A 211 -17.79 -11.96 -32.46
N ASP A 212 -18.53 -13.05 -32.29
CA ASP A 212 -19.49 -13.21 -31.19
C ASP A 212 -18.86 -13.86 -29.93
N GLU A 213 -17.64 -14.40 -30.05
CA GLU A 213 -16.89 -14.89 -28.90
C GLU A 213 -16.14 -13.76 -28.22
N ILE A 214 -16.23 -13.72 -26.88
CA ILE A 214 -15.56 -12.70 -26.08
C ILE A 214 -14.43 -13.34 -25.30
N GLN A 215 -13.21 -12.90 -25.55
CA GLN A 215 -12.06 -13.19 -24.71
C GLN A 215 -11.78 -11.99 -23.81
N ILE A 216 -11.78 -12.19 -22.48
CA ILE A 216 -11.52 -11.14 -21.52
C ILE A 216 -10.07 -11.27 -21.04
N GLY A 217 -9.28 -10.22 -21.26
CA GLY A 217 -7.97 -10.03 -20.66
C GLY A 217 -8.06 -8.97 -19.55
N ARG A 218 -7.35 -9.18 -18.45
CA ARG A 218 -7.21 -8.19 -17.38
C ARG A 218 -5.74 -7.90 -17.16
N ALA A 219 -5.37 -6.63 -17.29
CA ALA A 219 -4.07 -6.15 -16.84
C ALA A 219 -4.20 -5.69 -15.38
N HIS A 220 -3.28 -6.16 -14.55
CA HIS A 220 -3.09 -5.58 -13.22
C HIS A 220 -2.07 -4.45 -13.34
N VAL A 221 -2.48 -3.25 -13.03
CA VAL A 221 -1.63 -2.06 -12.98
C VAL A 221 -1.14 -1.85 -11.55
#